data_2177ab957c80083da21b8be3a24458af
#
_entry.id   2177ab957c80083da21b8be3a24458af
#
_cell.length_a   1.000
_cell.length_b   1.000
_cell.length_c   1.000
_cell.angle_alpha   90.00
_cell.angle_beta   90.00
_cell.angle_gamma   90.00
#
_symmetry.space_group_name_H-M   'P 1'
#
loop_
_entity.id
_entity.type
_entity.pdbx_description
1 polymer ?
#
loop_
_entity_poly.entity_id
_entity_poly.type
_entity_poly.pdbx_seq_one_letter_code
_entity_poly.pdbx_strand_id
1 'polypeptide(L)'
;MNIAVGRSSLAGASLNDSAPSNAAPLTAPAAEPAPTAEPSASQSGAEPSSPEAKKSAYVAPAPLPTQEGPKGIRFDYNAGCRIVVPEAEAPWRIRLSDFETGNVLFETTIKAGRVASAKRYFVPVRVEVWQNDESVFQHDYSASDREVLIQFPVGTVGDTVGWFPYAVKFKELHRCRLTCAMSENLIPLFRDAYPDIEFLTQQEVKPERYYATYGVGLFFDDKANVLQPCDFRHVGLHRTAGYILGVDPT
;
A
#
# COMPACT_ATOMS: atom_id res chain seq x y z
N MET A 1 37.26 -40.35 5.45
CA MET A 1 36.52 -41.62 5.52
C MET A 1 35.38 -41.52 4.53
N ASN A 2 35.54 -42.20 3.39
CA ASN A 2 34.61 -42.30 2.27
C ASN A 2 33.40 -43.17 2.59
N ILE A 3 32.23 -42.88 1.94
CA ILE A 3 31.24 -43.79 1.38
C ILE A 3 30.17 -42.86 0.77
N ALA A 4 30.08 -42.59 -0.49
CA ALA A 4 29.74 -43.33 -1.73
C ALA A 4 28.26 -43.79 -1.85
N VAL A 5 27.52 -43.13 -2.75
CA VAL A 5 26.73 -43.56 -3.93
C VAL A 5 25.50 -44.46 -3.70
N GLY A 6 24.40 -44.01 -4.30
CA GLY A 6 23.23 -44.81 -4.61
C GLY A 6 22.31 -44.10 -5.63
N ARG A 7 22.65 -44.24 -6.94
CA ARG A 7 21.71 -43.97 -8.06
C ARG A 7 20.76 -45.16 -8.19
N SER A 8 19.48 -44.88 -8.44
CA SER A 8 18.59 -45.84 -9.11
C SER A 8 17.72 -45.13 -10.12
N SER A 9 17.96 -45.51 -11.38
CA SER A 9 17.23 -45.21 -12.59
C SER A 9 16.22 -46.34 -12.81
N LEU A 10 15.01 -46.01 -13.16
CA LEU A 10 14.16 -46.91 -13.94
C LEU A 10 13.29 -46.12 -14.92
N ALA A 11 13.36 -46.63 -16.14
CA ALA A 11 12.81 -46.11 -17.38
C ALA A 11 11.32 -46.44 -17.55
N GLY A 12 10.60 -45.61 -18.30
CA GLY A 12 9.90 -45.90 -19.53
C GLY A 12 8.52 -46.56 -19.41
N ALA A 13 7.51 -45.81 -19.88
CA ALA A 13 6.51 -46.35 -20.84
C ALA A 13 5.73 -45.20 -21.47
N SER A 14 5.90 -45.12 -22.79
CA SER A 14 5.07 -44.36 -23.75
C SER A 14 3.85 -45.20 -24.10
N LEU A 15 2.66 -44.59 -24.19
CA LEU A 15 1.57 -45.03 -25.04
C LEU A 15 0.80 -43.81 -25.59
N ASN A 16 0.84 -43.69 -26.92
CA ASN A 16 -0.07 -42.96 -27.77
C ASN A 16 -1.52 -43.50 -27.61
N ASP A 17 -2.53 -42.62 -27.68
CA ASP A 17 -3.56 -42.76 -28.73
C ASP A 17 -4.47 -41.51 -28.82
N SER A 18 -4.49 -41.00 -30.04
CA SER A 18 -5.55 -40.53 -30.91
C SER A 18 -6.76 -39.73 -30.37
N ALA A 19 -6.86 -38.51 -30.94
CA ALA A 19 -8.08 -37.71 -31.06
C ALA A 19 -9.16 -38.37 -31.94
N PRO A 20 -10.47 -37.93 -31.90
CA PRO A 20 -10.84 -36.96 -32.93
C PRO A 20 -11.76 -35.79 -32.51
N SER A 21 -11.51 -34.72 -33.15
CA SER A 21 -12.32 -33.61 -33.65
C SER A 21 -13.85 -33.84 -33.68
N ASN A 22 -14.62 -32.92 -33.12
CA ASN A 22 -15.76 -32.24 -33.72
C ASN A 22 -16.34 -31.19 -32.76
N ALA A 23 -16.20 -29.93 -33.08
CA ALA A 23 -17.04 -28.86 -32.58
C ALA A 23 -17.29 -27.86 -33.72
N ALA A 24 -18.53 -27.81 -34.16
CA ALA A 24 -19.04 -26.83 -35.11
C ALA A 24 -19.19 -25.44 -34.47
N PRO A 25 -19.09 -24.35 -35.27
CA PRO A 25 -19.20 -22.99 -34.75
C PRO A 25 -20.66 -22.61 -34.49
N LEU A 26 -20.96 -22.10 -33.31
CA LEU A 26 -22.22 -21.44 -32.97
C LEU A 26 -22.19 -20.00 -33.50
N THR A 27 -23.03 -19.72 -34.48
CA THR A 27 -23.37 -18.40 -34.99
C THR A 27 -24.16 -17.60 -33.95
N ALA A 28 -23.71 -16.39 -33.65
CA ALA A 28 -24.44 -15.40 -32.86
C ALA A 28 -25.54 -14.73 -33.69
N PRO A 29 -26.73 -14.43 -33.13
CA PRO A 29 -27.77 -13.68 -33.82
C PRO A 29 -27.46 -12.17 -33.83
N ALA A 30 -27.81 -11.54 -34.95
CA ALA A 30 -27.68 -10.11 -35.21
C ALA A 30 -28.59 -9.27 -34.28
N ALA A 31 -28.06 -8.12 -33.82
CA ALA A 31 -28.81 -7.13 -33.10
C ALA A 31 -29.63 -6.24 -34.03
N GLU A 32 -30.91 -6.06 -33.72
CA GLU A 32 -31.81 -5.08 -34.34
C GLU A 32 -31.53 -3.65 -33.84
N PRO A 33 -31.72 -2.61 -34.62
CA PRO A 33 -31.47 -1.22 -34.23
C PRO A 33 -32.64 -0.61 -33.42
N ALA A 34 -32.26 0.08 -32.32
CA ALA A 34 -33.21 0.84 -31.50
C ALA A 34 -33.68 2.12 -32.18
N PRO A 35 -34.93 2.59 -31.87
CA PRO A 35 -35.51 3.78 -32.50
C PRO A 35 -34.97 5.09 -31.91
N THR A 36 -34.76 6.03 -32.81
CA THR A 36 -34.43 7.45 -32.58
C THR A 36 -35.54 8.17 -31.85
N ALA A 37 -35.24 8.86 -30.76
CA ALA A 37 -36.13 9.85 -30.16
C ALA A 37 -35.44 11.22 -30.14
N GLU A 38 -36.12 12.21 -30.73
CA GLU A 38 -35.73 13.63 -30.83
C GLU A 38 -35.87 14.37 -29.48
N PRO A 39 -35.19 15.54 -29.33
CA PRO A 39 -35.05 16.21 -28.04
C PRO A 39 -36.21 17.17 -27.75
N SER A 40 -36.77 17.07 -26.56
CA SER A 40 -37.66 18.13 -26.00
C SER A 40 -36.85 18.98 -25.02
N ALA A 41 -36.69 20.23 -25.37
CA ALA A 41 -36.09 21.25 -24.52
C ALA A 41 -37.10 21.71 -23.45
N SER A 42 -36.69 21.67 -22.19
CA SER A 42 -37.18 22.59 -21.17
C SER A 42 -36.07 22.92 -20.17
N GLN A 43 -35.75 24.21 -20.18
CA GLN A 43 -34.84 24.88 -19.27
C GLN A 43 -35.45 24.92 -17.87
N SER A 44 -34.71 24.47 -16.88
CA SER A 44 -34.82 24.93 -15.50
C SER A 44 -33.45 24.87 -14.88
N GLY A 45 -32.90 26.05 -14.58
CA GLY A 45 -31.59 26.20 -13.96
C GLY A 45 -31.57 25.63 -12.53
N ALA A 46 -30.67 24.71 -12.34
CA ALA A 46 -30.11 24.39 -11.02
C ALA A 46 -28.60 24.27 -11.24
N GLU A 47 -27.84 25.18 -10.66
CA GLU A 47 -26.39 25.08 -10.59
C GLU A 47 -26.01 23.72 -9.97
N PRO A 48 -25.04 22.99 -10.54
CA PRO A 48 -24.53 21.80 -9.88
C PRO A 48 -23.69 22.26 -8.69
N SER A 49 -24.23 22.08 -7.48
CA SER A 49 -23.45 22.15 -6.27
C SER A 49 -22.28 21.18 -6.40
N SER A 50 -21.05 21.69 -6.40
CA SER A 50 -19.82 20.91 -6.35
C SER A 50 -19.93 19.86 -5.23
N PRO A 51 -19.61 18.58 -5.46
CA PRO A 51 -19.59 17.61 -4.40
C PRO A 51 -18.50 18.03 -3.41
N GLU A 52 -18.90 18.44 -2.20
CA GLU A 52 -17.98 18.64 -1.09
C GLU A 52 -17.18 17.33 -0.95
N ALA A 53 -15.88 17.41 -1.24
CA ALA A 53 -14.97 16.30 -1.03
C ALA A 53 -15.03 15.92 0.46
N LYS A 54 -15.62 14.77 0.78
CA LYS A 54 -15.69 14.24 2.14
C LYS A 54 -14.27 14.26 2.70
N LYS A 55 -14.03 15.10 3.71
CA LYS A 55 -12.71 15.16 4.38
C LYS A 55 -12.35 13.76 4.86
N SER A 56 -11.17 13.28 4.45
CA SER A 56 -10.65 12.01 4.94
C SER A 56 -10.56 12.04 6.45
N ALA A 57 -10.99 10.96 7.11
CA ALA A 57 -10.79 10.81 8.55
C ALA A 57 -9.32 10.64 8.93
N TYR A 58 -8.48 10.21 7.98
CA TYR A 58 -7.04 10.05 8.17
C TYR A 58 -6.31 11.37 7.95
N VAL A 59 -5.36 11.65 8.84
CA VAL A 59 -4.46 12.81 8.68
C VAL A 59 -3.62 12.60 7.43
N ALA A 60 -3.64 13.59 6.56
CA ALA A 60 -2.84 13.55 5.34
C ALA A 60 -1.34 13.63 5.67
N PRO A 61 -0.48 12.97 4.89
CA PRO A 61 0.96 13.12 5.05
C PRO A 61 1.42 14.56 4.74
N ALA A 62 2.58 14.93 5.27
CA ALA A 62 3.23 16.21 4.95
C ALA A 62 3.31 16.43 3.42
N PRO A 63 3.20 17.67 2.93
CA PRO A 63 3.25 17.96 1.48
C PRO A 63 4.52 17.44 0.80
N LEU A 64 5.66 17.55 1.49
CA LEU A 64 6.95 17.01 1.04
C LEU A 64 7.34 15.80 1.88
N PRO A 65 8.09 14.84 1.29
CA PRO A 65 8.66 13.74 2.05
C PRO A 65 9.58 14.25 3.17
N THR A 66 9.56 13.53 4.30
CA THR A 66 10.16 13.98 5.56
C THR A 66 11.64 13.67 5.70
N GLN A 67 12.18 12.73 4.93
CA GLN A 67 13.58 12.33 4.98
C GLN A 67 14.36 12.98 3.84
N GLU A 68 15.66 13.22 4.10
CA GLU A 68 16.58 13.81 3.13
C GLU A 68 17.60 12.77 2.67
N GLY A 69 17.81 12.70 1.37
CA GLY A 69 18.85 11.92 0.70
C GLY A 69 19.88 12.84 0.04
N PRO A 70 20.86 12.28 -0.65
CA PRO A 70 21.88 13.05 -1.35
C PRO A 70 21.29 13.88 -2.50
N LYS A 71 22.02 14.92 -2.91
CA LYS A 71 21.66 15.78 -4.06
C LYS A 71 20.25 16.40 -3.98
N GLY A 72 19.70 16.64 -2.79
CA GLY A 72 18.37 17.21 -2.61
C GLY A 72 17.20 16.23 -2.83
N ILE A 73 17.47 14.95 -2.96
CA ILE A 73 16.43 13.90 -2.96
C ILE A 73 15.71 13.93 -1.61
N ARG A 74 14.39 13.84 -1.64
CA ARG A 74 13.58 13.63 -0.44
C ARG A 74 12.75 12.36 -0.59
N PHE A 75 12.58 11.63 0.50
CA PHE A 75 11.82 10.39 0.50
C PHE A 75 11.14 10.13 1.84
N ASP A 76 10.14 9.30 1.87
CA ASP A 76 9.52 8.71 3.05
C ASP A 76 8.54 7.60 2.67
N TYR A 77 7.88 7.03 3.70
CA TYR A 77 6.88 5.99 3.54
C TYR A 77 5.52 6.42 4.14
N ASN A 78 5.22 7.72 4.06
CA ASN A 78 3.96 8.28 4.55
C ASN A 78 2.84 8.06 3.53
N ALA A 79 1.88 7.17 3.86
CA ALA A 79 0.83 6.70 2.97
C ALA A 79 1.39 6.09 1.66
N GLY A 80 2.33 5.15 1.80
CA GLY A 80 3.10 4.52 0.74
C GLY A 80 4.45 5.18 0.52
N CYS A 81 5.31 4.55 -0.29
CA CYS A 81 6.63 5.10 -0.61
C CYS A 81 6.50 6.35 -1.48
N ARG A 82 7.17 7.44 -1.08
CA ARG A 82 7.19 8.72 -1.79
C ARG A 82 8.63 9.18 -1.99
N ILE A 83 8.93 9.67 -3.19
CA ILE A 83 10.22 10.27 -3.55
C ILE A 83 9.96 11.57 -4.28
N VAL A 84 10.78 12.57 -3.98
CA VAL A 84 10.88 13.83 -4.73
C VAL A 84 12.34 14.02 -5.14
N VAL A 85 12.54 14.28 -6.41
CA VAL A 85 13.86 14.62 -6.98
C VAL A 85 13.86 16.06 -7.50
N PRO A 86 14.92 16.83 -7.25
CA PRO A 86 15.03 18.20 -7.75
C PRO A 86 15.24 18.22 -9.26
N GLU A 87 15.10 19.40 -9.85
CA GLU A 87 15.47 19.62 -11.25
C GLU A 87 16.97 19.40 -11.46
N ALA A 88 17.31 18.69 -12.54
CA ALA A 88 18.68 18.37 -12.91
C ALA A 88 18.85 18.34 -14.43
N GLU A 89 20.06 18.60 -14.91
CA GLU A 89 20.40 18.53 -16.34
C GLU A 89 20.23 17.09 -16.86
N ALA A 90 20.82 16.13 -16.16
CA ALA A 90 20.64 14.71 -16.44
C ALA A 90 19.40 14.15 -15.73
N PRO A 91 18.59 13.35 -16.43
CA PRO A 91 17.39 12.78 -15.84
C PRO A 91 17.71 11.78 -14.71
N TRP A 92 16.77 11.68 -13.76
CA TRP A 92 16.79 10.71 -12.69
C TRP A 92 16.07 9.44 -13.14
N ARG A 93 16.73 8.29 -13.07
CA ARG A 93 16.08 6.98 -13.16
C ARG A 93 15.74 6.53 -11.74
N ILE A 94 14.47 6.25 -11.49
CA ILE A 94 13.96 5.88 -10.17
C ILE A 94 13.29 4.52 -10.28
N ARG A 95 13.69 3.58 -9.41
CA ARG A 95 13.08 2.26 -9.28
C ARG A 95 12.57 2.05 -7.85
N LEU A 96 11.39 1.50 -7.76
CA LEU A 96 10.81 0.94 -6.54
C LEU A 96 10.74 -0.58 -6.72
N SER A 97 11.30 -1.33 -5.80
CA SER A 97 11.23 -2.79 -5.80
C SER A 97 10.86 -3.30 -4.40
N ASP A 98 10.25 -4.45 -4.35
CA ASP A 98 10.12 -5.21 -3.11
C ASP A 98 11.48 -5.85 -2.82
N PHE A 99 12.12 -5.48 -1.70
CA PHE A 99 13.48 -5.94 -1.43
C PHE A 99 13.53 -7.38 -0.89
N GLU A 100 12.42 -7.94 -0.41
CA GLU A 100 12.36 -9.33 0.03
C GLU A 100 12.24 -10.29 -1.15
N THR A 101 11.45 -9.92 -2.14
CA THR A 101 11.23 -10.76 -3.34
C THR A 101 12.09 -10.38 -4.53
N GLY A 102 12.66 -9.16 -4.54
CA GLY A 102 13.40 -8.59 -5.66
C GLY A 102 12.52 -8.12 -6.83
N ASN A 103 11.19 -8.20 -6.71
CA ASN A 103 10.28 -7.79 -7.78
C ASN A 103 10.29 -6.28 -7.97
N VAL A 104 10.45 -5.83 -9.21
CA VAL A 104 10.32 -4.42 -9.56
C VAL A 104 8.83 -4.05 -9.56
N LEU A 105 8.47 -3.10 -8.68
CA LEU A 105 7.10 -2.60 -8.54
C LEU A 105 6.82 -1.45 -9.50
N PHE A 106 7.82 -0.60 -9.73
CA PHE A 106 7.72 0.57 -10.60
C PHE A 106 9.12 1.05 -11.00
N GLU A 107 9.25 1.53 -12.23
CA GLU A 107 10.47 2.20 -12.72
C GLU A 107 10.08 3.33 -13.67
N THR A 108 10.79 4.46 -13.58
CA THR A 108 10.58 5.62 -14.44
C THR A 108 11.84 6.48 -14.56
N THR A 109 11.84 7.35 -15.57
CA THR A 109 12.90 8.35 -15.75
C THR A 109 12.26 9.73 -15.86
N ILE A 110 12.66 10.67 -14.99
CA ILE A 110 12.13 12.03 -14.91
C ILE A 110 13.25 13.06 -14.72
N LYS A 111 13.05 14.30 -15.16
CA LYS A 111 14.03 15.40 -14.93
C LYS A 111 13.87 16.01 -13.54
N ALA A 112 12.65 16.09 -13.05
CA ALA A 112 12.31 16.61 -11.74
C ALA A 112 10.90 16.11 -11.36
N GLY A 113 10.56 16.18 -10.09
CA GLY A 113 9.20 15.94 -9.63
C GLY A 113 9.06 14.81 -8.61
N ARG A 114 7.85 14.23 -8.54
CA ARG A 114 7.46 13.28 -7.52
C ARG A 114 7.11 11.92 -8.11
N VAL A 115 7.60 10.88 -7.46
CA VAL A 115 7.17 9.49 -7.65
C VAL A 115 6.57 9.00 -6.34
N ALA A 116 5.45 8.27 -6.42
CA ALA A 116 4.82 7.67 -5.25
C ALA A 116 4.25 6.30 -5.61
N SER A 117 4.34 5.35 -4.68
CA SER A 117 3.69 4.06 -4.83
C SER A 117 2.16 4.22 -4.80
N ALA A 118 1.45 3.37 -5.53
CA ALA A 118 -0.01 3.34 -5.48
C ALA A 118 -0.52 2.71 -4.17
N LYS A 119 0.25 1.81 -3.55
CA LYS A 119 -0.14 1.08 -2.34
C LYS A 119 0.20 1.89 -1.10
N ARG A 120 -0.76 1.98 -0.15
CA ARG A 120 -0.66 2.76 1.08
C ARG A 120 -0.58 1.89 2.34
N TYR A 121 -0.63 0.58 2.19
CA TYR A 121 -0.34 -0.39 3.22
C TYR A 121 1.16 -0.75 3.21
N PHE A 122 1.61 -1.49 4.20
CA PHE A 122 3.00 -1.92 4.30
C PHE A 122 3.42 -2.76 3.09
N VAL A 123 4.52 -2.35 2.47
CA VAL A 123 5.27 -3.12 1.48
C VAL A 123 6.75 -2.87 1.79
N PRO A 124 7.61 -3.92 1.80
CA PRO A 124 9.04 -3.77 2.04
C PRO A 124 9.73 -3.18 0.80
N VAL A 125 9.59 -1.85 0.61
CA VAL A 125 10.05 -1.17 -0.60
C VAL A 125 11.52 -0.76 -0.48
N ARG A 126 12.30 -1.17 -1.48
CA ARG A 126 13.60 -0.57 -1.82
C ARG A 126 13.40 0.56 -2.81
N VAL A 127 14.04 1.66 -2.53
CA VAL A 127 14.16 2.83 -3.41
C VAL A 127 15.56 2.85 -3.99
N GLU A 128 15.65 2.99 -5.30
CA GLU A 128 16.90 3.15 -6.01
C GLU A 128 16.80 4.33 -6.97
N VAL A 129 17.83 5.19 -6.98
CA VAL A 129 17.90 6.37 -7.85
C VAL A 129 19.25 6.43 -8.52
N TRP A 130 19.24 6.55 -9.84
CA TRP A 130 20.45 6.72 -10.66
C TRP A 130 20.40 8.02 -11.44
N GLN A 131 21.58 8.52 -11.79
CA GLN A 131 21.80 9.63 -12.69
C GLN A 131 23.02 9.32 -13.56
N ASN A 132 22.89 9.39 -14.90
CA ASN A 132 23.95 8.99 -15.83
C ASN A 132 24.47 7.57 -15.58
N ASP A 133 23.56 6.62 -15.28
CA ASP A 133 23.83 5.22 -14.93
C ASP A 133 24.66 5.00 -13.64
N GLU A 134 25.03 6.07 -12.94
CA GLU A 134 25.63 5.97 -11.60
C GLU A 134 24.54 5.91 -10.53
N SER A 135 24.70 5.00 -9.56
CA SER A 135 23.82 4.91 -8.39
C SER A 135 24.07 6.11 -7.49
N VAL A 136 23.04 6.94 -7.31
CA VAL A 136 23.09 8.14 -6.46
C VAL A 136 22.52 7.87 -5.08
N PHE A 137 21.47 7.06 -5.02
CA PHE A 137 20.77 6.77 -3.76
C PHE A 137 20.14 5.39 -3.79
N GLN A 138 20.29 4.67 -2.69
CA GLN A 138 19.58 3.44 -2.41
C GLN A 138 19.12 3.44 -0.97
N HIS A 139 17.87 3.03 -0.73
CA HIS A 139 17.31 2.92 0.61
C HIS A 139 16.31 1.79 0.69
N ASP A 140 16.56 0.85 1.60
CA ASP A 140 15.60 -0.19 1.97
C ASP A 140 14.71 0.33 3.10
N TYR A 141 13.42 0.02 3.06
CA TYR A 141 12.54 0.35 4.18
C TYR A 141 13.13 -0.19 5.48
N SER A 142 13.32 0.71 6.44
CA SER A 142 13.72 0.35 7.79
C SER A 142 13.14 1.36 8.78
N ALA A 143 12.22 0.88 9.62
CA ALA A 143 11.61 1.72 10.64
C ALA A 143 12.36 1.68 11.99
N SER A 144 13.47 0.95 12.09
CA SER A 144 14.25 0.86 13.33
C SER A 144 14.66 2.25 13.80
N ASP A 145 14.31 2.57 15.04
CA ASP A 145 14.54 3.87 15.68
C ASP A 145 13.94 5.09 14.95
N ARG A 146 12.99 4.84 14.02
CA ARG A 146 12.27 5.89 13.30
C ARG A 146 10.89 6.15 13.91
N GLU A 147 10.38 7.37 13.69
CA GLU A 147 9.02 7.74 14.07
C GLU A 147 8.03 7.16 13.07
N VAL A 148 7.10 6.35 13.55
CA VAL A 148 6.03 5.74 12.76
C VAL A 148 4.68 6.09 13.34
N LEU A 149 3.74 6.47 12.48
CA LEU A 149 2.36 6.75 12.84
C LEU A 149 1.44 5.64 12.35
N ILE A 150 0.65 5.05 13.24
CA ILE A 150 -0.49 4.19 12.89
C ILE A 150 -1.78 4.90 13.30
N GLN A 151 -2.70 5.04 12.36
CA GLN A 151 -3.94 5.79 12.55
C GLN A 151 -5.16 4.86 12.61
N PHE A 152 -6.00 5.08 13.62
CA PHE A 152 -7.28 4.40 13.85
C PHE A 152 -8.42 5.43 13.92
N PRO A 153 -8.71 6.15 12.82
CA PRO A 153 -9.67 7.27 12.87
C PRO A 153 -11.12 6.83 12.80
N VAL A 154 -11.35 5.58 12.43
CA VAL A 154 -12.68 5.00 12.18
C VAL A 154 -12.80 3.65 12.86
N GLY A 155 -14.02 3.19 13.04
CA GLY A 155 -14.32 1.94 13.71
C GLY A 155 -14.98 2.14 15.08
N THR A 156 -15.53 1.06 15.59
CA THR A 156 -16.07 1.00 16.96
C THR A 156 -14.93 0.77 17.97
N VAL A 157 -15.27 0.83 19.27
CA VAL A 157 -14.34 0.42 20.33
C VAL A 157 -13.85 -1.01 20.10
N GLY A 158 -14.77 -1.93 19.73
CA GLY A 158 -14.42 -3.33 19.44
C GLY A 158 -13.45 -3.49 18.28
N ASP A 159 -13.63 -2.71 17.20
CA ASP A 159 -12.72 -2.72 16.06
C ASP A 159 -11.31 -2.27 16.47
N THR A 160 -11.22 -1.14 17.17
CA THR A 160 -9.93 -0.59 17.63
C THR A 160 -9.21 -1.55 18.59
N VAL A 161 -9.94 -2.15 19.54
CA VAL A 161 -9.38 -3.16 20.45
C VAL A 161 -8.88 -4.39 19.69
N GLY A 162 -9.59 -4.82 18.63
CA GLY A 162 -9.18 -5.94 17.80
C GLY A 162 -8.00 -5.65 16.88
N TRP A 163 -7.82 -4.39 16.45
CA TRP A 163 -6.74 -3.97 15.55
C TRP A 163 -5.45 -3.57 16.27
N PHE A 164 -5.56 -2.99 17.45
CA PHE A 164 -4.43 -2.45 18.19
C PHE A 164 -3.29 -3.47 18.44
N PRO A 165 -3.54 -4.75 18.75
CA PRO A 165 -2.48 -5.75 18.92
C PRO A 165 -1.54 -5.86 17.71
N TYR A 166 -2.02 -5.60 16.49
CA TYR A 166 -1.17 -5.61 15.29
C TYR A 166 -0.26 -4.38 15.20
N ALA A 167 -0.65 -3.26 15.78
CA ALA A 167 0.25 -2.11 15.93
C ALA A 167 1.39 -2.42 16.92
N VAL A 168 1.09 -3.14 18.00
CA VAL A 168 2.12 -3.64 18.93
C VAL A 168 3.07 -4.62 18.23
N LYS A 169 2.54 -5.62 17.51
CA LYS A 169 3.36 -6.54 16.71
C LYS A 169 4.25 -5.79 15.71
N PHE A 170 3.71 -4.75 15.04
CA PHE A 170 4.47 -3.91 14.11
C PHE A 170 5.64 -3.21 14.82
N LYS A 171 5.39 -2.59 15.98
CA LYS A 171 6.42 -1.93 16.77
C LYS A 171 7.53 -2.90 17.18
N GLU A 172 7.18 -4.08 17.66
CA GLU A 172 8.13 -5.12 18.08
C GLU A 172 8.97 -5.62 16.90
N LEU A 173 8.33 -5.93 15.75
CA LEU A 173 9.00 -6.41 14.55
C LEU A 173 9.99 -5.37 14.00
N HIS A 174 9.55 -4.12 13.89
CA HIS A 174 10.33 -3.06 13.25
C HIS A 174 11.16 -2.22 14.22
N ARG A 175 10.99 -2.40 15.54
CA ARG A 175 11.72 -1.66 16.61
C ARG A 175 11.61 -0.14 16.43
N CYS A 176 10.45 0.34 16.02
CA CYS A 176 10.20 1.76 15.76
C CYS A 176 9.74 2.51 17.01
N ARG A 177 9.82 3.84 16.97
CA ARG A 177 9.11 4.72 17.90
C ARG A 177 7.70 4.91 17.37
N LEU A 178 6.74 4.21 18.00
CA LEU A 178 5.36 4.17 17.53
C LEU A 178 4.51 5.25 18.17
N THR A 179 3.79 5.99 17.33
CA THR A 179 2.65 6.83 17.69
C THR A 179 1.37 6.22 17.15
N CYS A 180 0.33 6.10 17.99
CA CYS A 180 -1.00 5.68 17.58
C CYS A 180 -1.96 6.87 17.66
N ALA A 181 -2.59 7.23 16.54
CA ALA A 181 -3.62 8.28 16.51
C ALA A 181 -5.02 7.66 16.50
N MET A 182 -5.87 8.04 17.47
CA MET A 182 -7.22 7.51 17.65
C MET A 182 -8.15 8.53 18.28
N SER A 183 -9.42 8.15 18.47
CA SER A 183 -10.37 9.00 19.20
C SER A 183 -9.94 9.19 20.65
N GLU A 184 -10.12 10.40 21.18
CA GLU A 184 -9.70 10.79 22.54
C GLU A 184 -10.22 9.84 23.62
N ASN A 185 -11.49 9.41 23.51
CA ASN A 185 -12.13 8.50 24.46
C ASN A 185 -11.57 7.07 24.44
N LEU A 186 -10.79 6.67 23.43
CA LEU A 186 -10.15 5.37 23.36
C LEU A 186 -8.74 5.35 23.95
N ILE A 187 -8.06 6.49 23.97
CA ILE A 187 -6.68 6.61 24.46
C ILE A 187 -6.49 6.05 25.89
N PRO A 188 -7.40 6.32 26.85
CA PRO A 188 -7.25 5.77 28.22
C PRO A 188 -7.26 4.25 28.29
N LEU A 189 -7.84 3.55 27.30
CA LEU A 189 -7.88 2.09 27.29
C LEU A 189 -6.50 1.45 27.07
N PHE A 190 -5.56 2.20 26.48
CA PHE A 190 -4.26 1.66 26.04
C PHE A 190 -3.07 2.33 26.75
N ARG A 191 -3.17 3.60 27.10
CA ARG A 191 -2.04 4.42 27.55
C ARG A 191 -1.29 3.82 28.72
N ASP A 192 -2.00 3.34 29.74
CA ASP A 192 -1.38 2.80 30.95
C ASP A 192 -0.76 1.43 30.73
N ALA A 193 -1.34 0.64 29.82
CA ALA A 193 -0.84 -0.70 29.47
C ALA A 193 0.34 -0.67 28.51
N TYR A 194 0.51 0.43 27.74
CA TYR A 194 1.55 0.57 26.73
C TYR A 194 2.27 1.92 26.85
N PRO A 195 3.03 2.14 27.94
CA PRO A 195 3.66 3.43 28.23
C PRO A 195 4.78 3.80 27.25
N ASP A 196 5.24 2.87 26.45
CA ASP A 196 6.26 3.02 25.43
C ASP A 196 5.69 3.30 24.02
N ILE A 197 4.36 3.53 23.92
CA ILE A 197 3.65 3.98 22.71
C ILE A 197 3.08 5.37 22.98
N GLU A 198 3.32 6.30 22.06
CA GLU A 198 2.69 7.62 22.11
C GLU A 198 1.26 7.55 21.59
N PHE A 199 0.30 8.12 22.31
CA PHE A 199 -1.11 8.18 21.90
C PHE A 199 -1.53 9.63 21.70
N LEU A 200 -2.07 9.94 20.53
CA LEU A 200 -2.54 11.25 20.11
C LEU A 200 -3.95 11.17 19.53
N THR A 201 -4.63 12.31 19.57
CA THR A 201 -5.82 12.52 18.72
C THR A 201 -5.37 12.87 17.31
N GLN A 202 -6.29 12.79 16.30
CA GLN A 202 -5.97 13.15 14.91
C GLN A 202 -5.53 14.63 14.78
N GLN A 203 -6.05 15.51 15.64
CA GLN A 203 -5.75 16.95 15.63
C GLN A 203 -4.34 17.28 16.16
N GLU A 204 -3.78 16.43 17.01
CA GLU A 204 -2.45 16.59 17.60
C GLU A 204 -1.32 16.07 16.71
N VAL A 205 -1.66 15.30 15.67
CA VAL A 205 -0.68 14.71 14.76
C VAL A 205 0.04 15.80 13.96
N LYS A 206 1.38 15.75 13.97
CA LYS A 206 2.28 16.59 13.17
C LYS A 206 2.89 15.73 12.06
N PRO A 207 2.35 15.77 10.82
CA PRO A 207 2.74 14.85 9.75
C PRO A 207 4.22 14.89 9.37
N GLU A 208 4.89 16.03 9.60
CA GLU A 208 6.29 16.26 9.26
C GLU A 208 7.26 15.43 10.11
N ARG A 209 6.78 14.86 11.21
CA ARG A 209 7.58 14.09 12.16
C ARG A 209 7.88 12.68 11.67
N TYR A 210 6.99 12.08 10.87
CA TYR A 210 6.98 10.64 10.65
C TYR A 210 7.75 10.21 9.40
N TYR A 211 8.51 9.13 9.56
CA TYR A 211 9.17 8.39 8.49
C TYR A 211 8.17 7.55 7.70
N ALA A 212 7.21 6.92 8.38
CA ALA A 212 6.16 6.11 7.79
C ALA A 212 4.82 6.33 8.48
N THR A 213 3.74 6.22 7.71
CA THR A 213 2.37 6.37 8.21
C THR A 213 1.46 5.32 7.58
N TYR A 214 0.69 4.63 8.42
CA TYR A 214 -0.28 3.63 8.01
C TYR A 214 -1.67 3.97 8.56
N GLY A 215 -2.71 3.75 7.75
CA GLY A 215 -4.11 3.87 8.17
C GLY A 215 -4.72 2.48 8.32
N VAL A 216 -5.24 2.18 9.51
CA VAL A 216 -5.98 0.95 9.77
C VAL A 216 -7.46 1.23 9.80
N GLY A 217 -8.25 0.42 9.10
CA GLY A 217 -9.69 0.57 9.00
C GLY A 217 -10.31 -0.43 8.04
N LEU A 218 -11.59 -0.23 7.74
CA LEU A 218 -12.35 -1.01 6.76
C LEU A 218 -12.56 -0.17 5.51
N PHE A 219 -12.06 -0.67 4.39
CA PHE A 219 -12.11 0.04 3.11
C PHE A 219 -13.05 -0.69 2.15
N PHE A 220 -14.34 -0.37 2.21
CA PHE A 220 -15.42 -1.08 1.50
C PHE A 220 -15.31 -0.99 -0.01
N ASP A 221 -14.82 0.13 -0.54
CA ASP A 221 -14.77 0.44 -1.97
C ASP A 221 -13.34 0.42 -2.55
N ASP A 222 -12.39 -0.19 -1.84
CA ASP A 222 -10.98 -0.27 -2.27
C ASP A 222 -10.74 -1.38 -3.30
N LYS A 223 -11.44 -1.30 -4.44
CA LYS A 223 -11.37 -2.29 -5.53
C LYS A 223 -9.98 -2.48 -6.13
N ALA A 224 -9.13 -1.47 -6.02
CA ALA A 224 -7.76 -1.49 -6.54
C ALA A 224 -6.72 -1.95 -5.50
N ASN A 225 -7.17 -2.33 -4.30
CA ASN A 225 -6.31 -2.69 -3.18
C ASN A 225 -5.22 -1.62 -2.95
N VAL A 226 -5.63 -0.37 -2.84
CA VAL A 226 -4.75 0.78 -2.56
C VAL A 226 -4.47 0.90 -1.07
N LEU A 227 -5.49 0.70 -0.25
CA LEU A 227 -5.49 0.94 1.19
C LEU A 227 -5.34 -0.34 2.02
N GLN A 228 -5.72 -1.48 1.44
CA GLN A 228 -5.62 -2.81 2.04
C GLN A 228 -5.17 -3.83 0.99
N PRO A 229 -4.31 -4.82 1.33
CA PRO A 229 -3.83 -5.80 0.35
C PRO A 229 -4.88 -6.85 -0.02
N CYS A 230 -5.87 -7.06 0.84
CA CYS A 230 -6.98 -7.98 0.63
C CYS A 230 -8.27 -7.44 1.25
N ASP A 231 -9.41 -7.87 0.70
CA ASP A 231 -10.72 -7.48 1.23
C ASP A 231 -10.94 -8.13 2.61
N PHE A 232 -11.30 -7.31 3.60
CA PHE A 232 -11.57 -7.75 4.97
C PHE A 232 -12.69 -8.81 5.06
N ARG A 233 -13.61 -8.84 4.08
CA ARG A 233 -14.68 -9.85 3.98
C ARG A 233 -14.15 -11.26 3.76
N HIS A 234 -12.96 -11.41 3.20
CA HIS A 234 -12.30 -12.69 2.98
C HIS A 234 -11.39 -13.13 4.12
N VAL A 235 -10.78 -12.18 4.84
CA VAL A 235 -9.78 -12.48 5.88
C VAL A 235 -10.26 -12.22 7.30
N GLY A 236 -11.38 -11.55 7.47
CA GLY A 236 -11.97 -11.17 8.75
C GLY A 236 -11.50 -9.80 9.23
N LEU A 237 -12.37 -9.14 10.01
CA LEU A 237 -12.21 -7.74 10.44
C LEU A 237 -10.88 -7.48 11.17
N HIS A 238 -10.54 -8.31 12.15
CA HIS A 238 -9.36 -8.08 12.98
C HIS A 238 -8.07 -8.32 12.19
N ARG A 239 -7.99 -9.42 11.45
CA ARG A 239 -6.81 -9.82 10.67
C ARG A 239 -6.44 -8.81 9.58
N THR A 240 -7.41 -8.03 9.11
CA THR A 240 -7.16 -6.96 8.12
C THR A 240 -6.07 -6.00 8.59
N ALA A 241 -6.02 -5.64 9.87
CA ALA A 241 -4.96 -4.79 10.41
C ALA A 241 -3.58 -5.43 10.26
N GLY A 242 -3.46 -6.73 10.51
CA GLY A 242 -2.22 -7.49 10.30
C GLY A 242 -1.75 -7.43 8.85
N TYR A 243 -2.65 -7.63 7.90
CA TYR A 243 -2.32 -7.54 6.47
C TYR A 243 -1.95 -6.11 6.04
N ILE A 244 -2.65 -5.08 6.53
CA ILE A 244 -2.33 -3.67 6.24
C ILE A 244 -0.94 -3.31 6.76
N LEU A 245 -0.58 -3.80 7.95
CA LEU A 245 0.69 -3.51 8.61
C LEU A 245 1.81 -4.49 8.22
N GLY A 246 1.53 -5.52 7.41
CA GLY A 246 2.54 -6.51 7.00
C GLY A 246 3.09 -7.35 8.17
N VAL A 247 2.28 -7.58 9.21
CA VAL A 247 2.62 -8.44 10.34
C VAL A 247 1.77 -9.70 10.34
N ASP A 248 2.21 -10.73 11.09
CA ASP A 248 1.46 -11.97 11.21
C ASP A 248 0.01 -11.71 11.64
N PRO A 249 -0.98 -12.08 10.81
CA PRO A 249 -2.40 -11.83 11.09
C PRO A 249 -3.03 -12.86 12.04
N THR A 250 -2.28 -13.81 12.60
CA THR A 250 -2.77 -14.84 13.56
C THR A 250 -2.70 -14.40 15.00
#